data_89671749fadaf406027291cd9b82de7a
#
_entry.id   89671749fadaf406027291cd9b82de7a
#
_cell.length_a   1.000
_cell.length_b   1.000
_cell.length_c   1.000
_cell.angle_alpha   90.00
_cell.angle_beta   90.00
_cell.angle_gamma   90.00
#
_symmetry.space_group_name_H-M   'P 1'
#
loop_
_entity.id
_entity.type
_entity.pdbx_description
1 polymer ?
#
loop_
_entity_poly.entity_id
_entity_poly.type
_entity_poly.pdbx_seq_one_letter_code
_entity_poly.pdbx_strand_id
1 'polypeptide(L)'
;MTDERCDLICIDAPRAEAIREKLLGEEAAQEAADRARSLSDPTRLTLAGALREADAEGGELCVCDLSWIVGRSQNLVSHHMRTLRSLGMVRSRRSGKMVMYSLTGEGLSLLGAVLGEAEPVGTPVGGATP
;
A
#
# COMPACT_ATOMS: atom_id res chain seq x y z
N MET A 1 -5.64 5.26 34.85
CA MET A 1 -5.29 5.84 33.55
C MET A 1 -4.66 7.21 33.77
N THR A 2 -3.51 7.43 33.14
CA THR A 2 -2.76 8.67 33.35
C THR A 2 -3.35 9.78 32.50
N ASP A 3 -3.49 10.96 33.09
CA ASP A 3 -3.90 12.14 32.33
C ASP A 3 -2.70 12.63 31.54
N GLU A 4 -2.86 12.69 30.22
CA GLU A 4 -1.79 13.06 29.31
C GLU A 4 -1.77 14.55 28.93
N ARG A 5 -2.57 15.36 29.63
CA ARG A 5 -2.58 16.81 29.37
C ARG A 5 -1.47 17.49 30.16
N CYS A 6 -0.89 18.52 29.56
CA CYS A 6 0.08 19.33 30.28
C CYS A 6 -0.61 20.19 31.33
N ASP A 7 0.04 20.34 32.50
CA ASP A 7 -0.52 21.13 33.60
C ASP A 7 -0.33 22.63 33.41
N LEU A 8 0.45 23.03 32.44
CA LEU A 8 0.70 24.46 32.14
C LEU A 8 0.77 24.67 30.65
N ILE A 9 0.74 25.93 30.26
CA ILE A 9 0.92 26.32 28.84
C ILE A 9 2.41 26.25 28.56
N CYS A 10 2.80 25.28 27.73
CA CYS A 10 4.20 24.95 27.49
C CYS A 10 4.60 25.00 26.03
N ILE A 11 3.91 25.79 25.21
CA ILE A 11 4.19 25.89 23.78
C ILE A 11 5.51 26.66 23.56
N ASP A 12 6.45 26.02 22.87
CA ASP A 12 7.61 26.69 22.31
C ASP A 12 7.19 27.18 20.93
N ALA A 13 6.64 28.37 20.87
CA ALA A 13 6.04 28.89 19.63
C ALA A 13 7.02 28.98 18.46
N PRO A 14 8.24 29.49 18.59
CA PRO A 14 9.14 29.54 17.45
C PRO A 14 9.44 28.17 16.87
N ARG A 15 9.64 27.18 17.73
CA ARG A 15 9.91 25.81 17.30
C ARG A 15 8.68 25.18 16.64
N ALA A 16 7.52 25.37 17.26
CA ALA A 16 6.28 24.83 16.74
C ALA A 16 5.92 25.41 15.37
N GLU A 17 6.12 26.72 15.21
CA GLU A 17 5.88 27.39 13.92
C GLU A 17 6.82 26.84 12.83
N ALA A 18 8.10 26.67 13.16
CA ALA A 18 9.07 26.14 12.22
C ALA A 18 8.71 24.72 11.77
N ILE A 19 8.23 23.91 12.69
CA ILE A 19 7.77 22.54 12.38
C ILE A 19 6.52 22.60 11.50
N ARG A 20 5.56 23.45 11.85
CA ARG A 20 4.32 23.59 11.09
C ARG A 20 4.59 23.91 9.63
N GLU A 21 5.55 24.78 9.36
CA GLU A 21 5.90 25.19 8.01
C GLU A 21 6.42 24.05 7.14
N LYS A 22 6.93 22.98 7.77
CA LYS A 22 7.49 21.83 7.05
C LYS A 22 6.48 20.73 6.80
N LEU A 23 5.28 20.86 7.35
CA LEU A 23 4.25 19.82 7.23
C LEU A 23 3.48 19.96 5.93
N LEU A 24 2.86 18.86 5.52
CA LEU A 24 1.99 18.85 4.35
C LEU A 24 0.78 19.75 4.60
N GLY A 25 0.33 20.42 3.54
CA GLY A 25 -0.94 21.11 3.57
C GLY A 25 -2.09 20.09 3.69
N GLU A 26 -3.26 20.61 3.99
CA GLU A 26 -4.44 19.78 4.25
C GLU A 26 -4.77 18.84 3.10
N GLU A 27 -4.73 19.34 1.86
CA GLU A 27 -5.06 18.55 0.69
C GLU A 27 -4.05 17.43 0.44
N ALA A 28 -2.76 17.75 0.54
CA ALA A 28 -1.72 16.75 0.38
C ALA A 28 -1.76 15.69 1.48
N ALA A 29 -2.08 16.11 2.70
CA ALA A 29 -2.24 15.19 3.82
C ALA A 29 -3.41 14.24 3.58
N GLN A 30 -4.52 14.73 3.02
CA GLN A 30 -5.67 13.89 2.71
C GLN A 30 -5.32 12.85 1.65
N GLU A 31 -4.62 13.26 0.60
CA GLU A 31 -4.19 12.33 -0.45
C GLU A 31 -3.28 11.23 0.10
N ALA A 32 -2.33 11.61 0.95
CA ALA A 32 -1.44 10.65 1.58
C ALA A 32 -2.21 9.69 2.50
N ALA A 33 -3.17 10.22 3.26
CA ALA A 33 -3.99 9.42 4.14
C ALA A 33 -4.85 8.42 3.35
N ASP A 34 -5.38 8.83 2.20
CA ASP A 34 -6.17 7.95 1.35
C ASP A 34 -5.33 6.78 0.82
N ARG A 35 -4.08 7.05 0.42
CA ARG A 35 -3.17 5.99 0.01
C ARG A 35 -2.88 5.02 1.16
N ALA A 36 -2.61 5.55 2.34
CA ALA A 36 -2.36 4.72 3.52
C ALA A 36 -3.59 3.87 3.87
N ARG A 37 -4.77 4.47 3.79
CA ARG A 37 -6.02 3.77 4.08
C ARG A 37 -6.29 2.65 3.10
N SER A 38 -5.82 2.76 1.87
CA SER A 38 -6.06 1.72 0.86
C SER A 38 -5.49 0.37 1.30
N LEU A 39 -4.47 0.35 2.12
CA LEU A 39 -3.86 -0.87 2.62
C LEU A 39 -4.38 -1.29 4.00
N SER A 40 -5.36 -0.59 4.54
CA SER A 40 -5.94 -0.96 5.83
C SER A 40 -6.98 -2.07 5.71
N ASP A 41 -7.45 -2.36 4.51
CA ASP A 41 -8.35 -3.47 4.26
C ASP A 41 -7.55 -4.76 4.02
N PRO A 42 -7.81 -5.85 4.78
CA PRO A 42 -7.02 -7.08 4.64
C PRO A 42 -7.03 -7.66 3.22
N THR A 43 -8.16 -7.58 2.52
CA THR A 43 -8.23 -8.10 1.15
C THR A 43 -7.37 -7.28 0.21
N ARG A 44 -7.43 -5.95 0.30
CA ARG A 44 -6.57 -5.09 -0.52
C ARG A 44 -5.09 -5.30 -0.21
N LEU A 45 -4.77 -5.46 1.07
CA LEU A 45 -3.39 -5.72 1.48
C LEU A 45 -2.89 -7.03 0.88
N THR A 46 -3.73 -8.08 0.91
CA THR A 46 -3.38 -9.38 0.34
C THR A 46 -3.22 -9.30 -1.19
N LEU A 47 -4.11 -8.55 -1.86
CA LEU A 47 -4.00 -8.34 -3.29
C LEU A 47 -2.69 -7.62 -3.67
N ALA A 48 -2.35 -6.58 -2.93
CA ALA A 48 -1.09 -5.87 -3.14
C ALA A 48 0.11 -6.78 -2.90
N GLY A 49 0.03 -7.62 -1.88
CA GLY A 49 1.06 -8.61 -1.59
C GLY A 49 1.26 -9.60 -2.73
N ALA A 50 0.15 -10.05 -3.33
CA ALA A 50 0.22 -10.96 -4.49
C ALA A 50 0.90 -10.27 -5.67
N LEU A 51 0.57 -9.00 -5.91
CA LEU A 51 1.21 -8.25 -6.98
C LEU A 51 2.71 -8.05 -6.73
N ARG A 52 3.10 -7.89 -5.47
CA ARG A 52 4.52 -7.78 -5.12
C ARG A 52 5.26 -9.07 -5.44
N GLU A 53 4.65 -10.22 -5.14
CA GLU A 53 5.25 -11.51 -5.46
C GLU A 53 5.38 -11.70 -6.98
N ALA A 54 4.37 -11.30 -7.74
CA ALA A 54 4.43 -11.35 -9.20
C ALA A 54 5.51 -10.42 -9.75
N ASP A 55 5.63 -9.22 -9.18
CA ASP A 55 6.63 -8.25 -9.58
C ASP A 55 8.04 -8.80 -9.38
N ALA A 56 8.27 -9.51 -8.29
CA ALA A 56 9.56 -10.14 -8.01
C ALA A 56 9.94 -11.18 -9.07
N GLU A 57 8.96 -11.76 -9.73
CA GLU A 57 9.17 -12.70 -10.84
C GLU A 57 9.16 -12.02 -12.21
N GLY A 58 9.05 -10.70 -12.22
CA GLY A 58 8.98 -9.91 -13.44
C GLY A 58 7.63 -9.99 -14.13
N GLY A 59 6.58 -10.36 -13.41
CA GLY A 59 5.26 -10.60 -13.99
C GLY A 59 4.18 -9.66 -13.50
N GLU A 60 2.99 -9.90 -14.04
CA GLU A 60 1.77 -9.19 -13.70
C GLU A 60 0.68 -10.22 -13.44
N LEU A 61 -0.42 -9.79 -12.83
CA LEU A 61 -1.56 -10.67 -12.58
C LEU A 61 -2.84 -10.06 -13.13
N CYS A 62 -3.69 -10.89 -13.72
CA CYS A 62 -5.01 -10.46 -14.15
C CYS A 62 -6.02 -10.64 -13.02
N VAL A 63 -7.23 -10.15 -13.21
CA VAL A 63 -8.29 -10.26 -12.21
C VAL A 63 -8.61 -11.72 -11.88
N CYS A 64 -8.57 -12.60 -12.88
CA CYS A 64 -8.84 -14.03 -12.64
C CYS A 64 -7.83 -14.64 -11.69
N ASP A 65 -6.54 -14.34 -11.92
CA ASP A 65 -5.47 -14.82 -11.03
C ASP A 65 -5.66 -14.29 -9.61
N LEU A 66 -5.92 -13.00 -9.50
CA LEU A 66 -6.10 -12.35 -8.20
C LEU A 66 -7.30 -12.91 -7.46
N SER A 67 -8.41 -13.11 -8.16
CA SER A 67 -9.62 -13.70 -7.59
C SER A 67 -9.34 -15.10 -7.05
N TRP A 68 -8.62 -15.89 -7.81
CA TRP A 68 -8.25 -17.24 -7.39
C TRP A 68 -7.36 -17.22 -6.15
N ILE A 69 -6.37 -16.35 -6.15
CA ILE A 69 -5.41 -16.24 -5.04
C ILE A 69 -6.09 -15.87 -3.73
N VAL A 70 -6.97 -14.86 -3.75
CA VAL A 70 -7.60 -14.40 -2.52
C VAL A 70 -8.92 -15.12 -2.18
N GLY A 71 -9.43 -15.94 -3.11
CA GLY A 71 -10.67 -16.68 -2.86
C GLY A 71 -11.89 -15.76 -2.77
N ARG A 72 -11.94 -14.70 -3.57
CA ARG A 72 -13.06 -13.77 -3.60
C ARG A 72 -13.58 -13.63 -5.03
N SER A 73 -14.77 -13.09 -5.18
CA SER A 73 -15.37 -12.91 -6.50
C SER A 73 -14.58 -11.93 -7.35
N GLN A 74 -14.66 -12.11 -8.66
CA GLN A 74 -14.00 -11.19 -9.58
C GLN A 74 -14.56 -9.77 -9.47
N ASN A 75 -15.85 -9.62 -9.18
CA ASN A 75 -16.46 -8.31 -8.99
C ASN A 75 -15.86 -7.57 -7.80
N LEU A 76 -15.68 -8.26 -6.68
CA LEU A 76 -15.08 -7.67 -5.50
C LEU A 76 -13.61 -7.32 -5.75
N VAL A 77 -12.87 -8.23 -6.35
CA VAL A 77 -11.45 -8.00 -6.69
C VAL A 77 -11.33 -6.81 -7.64
N SER A 78 -12.16 -6.75 -8.68
CA SER A 78 -12.15 -5.62 -9.61
C SER A 78 -12.40 -4.29 -8.91
N HIS A 79 -13.35 -4.29 -7.96
CA HIS A 79 -13.65 -3.10 -7.17
C HIS A 79 -12.41 -2.65 -6.38
N HIS A 80 -11.77 -3.57 -5.68
CA HIS A 80 -10.56 -3.26 -4.92
C HIS A 80 -9.42 -2.77 -5.81
N MET A 81 -9.26 -3.41 -6.97
CA MET A 81 -8.20 -3.02 -7.89
C MET A 81 -8.43 -1.62 -8.47
N ARG A 82 -9.70 -1.26 -8.75
CA ARG A 82 -10.01 0.10 -9.19
C ARG A 82 -9.70 1.13 -8.10
N THR A 83 -9.99 0.80 -6.85
CA THR A 83 -9.65 1.67 -5.71
C THR A 83 -8.13 1.87 -5.63
N LEU A 84 -7.37 0.80 -5.67
CA LEU A 84 -5.91 0.89 -5.64
C LEU A 84 -5.35 1.68 -6.82
N ARG A 85 -5.94 1.50 -8.00
CA ARG A 85 -5.50 2.22 -9.20
C ARG A 85 -5.79 3.72 -9.08
N SER A 86 -6.98 4.09 -8.58
CA SER A 86 -7.33 5.50 -8.44
C SER A 86 -6.43 6.24 -7.46
N LEU A 87 -5.82 5.52 -6.53
CA LEU A 87 -4.90 6.08 -5.54
C LEU A 87 -3.43 5.98 -5.97
N GLY A 88 -3.17 5.50 -7.18
CA GLY A 88 -1.82 5.41 -7.69
C GLY A 88 -0.97 4.28 -7.12
N MET A 89 -1.62 3.30 -6.49
CA MET A 89 -0.92 2.16 -5.88
C MET A 89 -0.63 1.05 -6.88
N VAL A 90 -1.49 0.90 -7.87
CA VAL A 90 -1.33 -0.08 -8.94
C VAL A 90 -1.58 0.58 -10.27
N ARG A 91 -1.08 -0.04 -11.33
CA ARG A 91 -1.40 0.33 -12.71
C ARG A 91 -1.98 -0.88 -13.41
N SER A 92 -2.74 -0.60 -14.47
CA SER A 92 -3.33 -1.64 -15.27
C SER A 92 -2.96 -1.44 -16.73
N ARG A 93 -2.94 -2.54 -17.48
CA ARG A 93 -2.82 -2.47 -18.92
C ARG A 93 -3.67 -3.57 -19.54
N ARG A 94 -4.12 -3.30 -20.73
CA ARG A 94 -4.92 -4.28 -21.46
C ARG A 94 -3.99 -5.20 -22.25
N SER A 95 -4.27 -6.50 -22.17
CA SER A 95 -3.57 -7.51 -22.92
C SER A 95 -4.62 -8.42 -23.56
N GLY A 96 -5.01 -8.12 -24.80
CA GLY A 96 -6.11 -8.81 -25.45
C GLY A 96 -7.41 -8.60 -24.69
N LYS A 97 -8.00 -9.67 -24.23
CA LYS A 97 -9.25 -9.62 -23.44
C LYS A 97 -9.00 -9.53 -21.94
N MET A 98 -7.74 -9.49 -21.53
CA MET A 98 -7.39 -9.45 -20.12
C MET A 98 -6.96 -8.06 -19.69
N VAL A 99 -7.16 -7.75 -18.42
CA VAL A 99 -6.60 -6.57 -17.80
C VAL A 99 -5.54 -7.06 -16.81
N MET A 100 -4.30 -6.62 -17.02
CA MET A 100 -3.16 -7.02 -16.19
C MET A 100 -2.85 -5.91 -15.21
N TYR A 101 -2.52 -6.28 -13.99
CA TYR A 101 -2.20 -5.34 -12.91
C TYR A 101 -0.78 -5.53 -12.42
N SER A 102 -0.17 -4.42 -12.03
CA SER A 102 1.14 -4.43 -11.37
C SER A 102 1.21 -3.26 -10.39
N LEU A 103 2.09 -3.37 -9.40
CA LEU A 103 2.30 -2.28 -8.46
C LEU A 103 3.06 -1.14 -9.12
N THR A 104 2.72 0.09 -8.71
CA THR A 104 3.54 1.26 -9.03
C THR A 104 4.71 1.31 -8.06
N GLY A 105 5.69 2.19 -8.31
CA GLY A 105 6.77 2.41 -7.36
C GLY A 105 6.25 2.88 -6.01
N GLU A 106 5.23 3.75 -6.01
CA GLU A 106 4.60 4.21 -4.76
C GLU A 106 3.91 3.07 -4.03
N GLY A 107 3.19 2.22 -4.76
CA GLY A 107 2.53 1.06 -4.16
C GLY A 107 3.53 0.10 -3.54
N LEU A 108 4.61 -0.18 -4.25
CA LEU A 108 5.65 -1.07 -3.76
C LEU A 108 6.32 -0.50 -2.50
N SER A 109 6.61 0.79 -2.51
CA SER A 109 7.25 1.47 -1.40
C SER A 109 6.37 1.45 -0.14
N LEU A 110 5.10 1.80 -0.28
CA LEU A 110 4.18 1.82 0.86
C LEU A 110 3.95 0.40 1.38
N LEU A 111 3.80 -0.57 0.50
CA LEU A 111 3.63 -1.96 0.89
C LEU A 111 4.84 -2.46 1.67
N GLY A 112 6.05 -2.08 1.24
CA GLY A 112 7.27 -2.39 1.96
C GLY A 112 7.27 -1.84 3.38
N ALA A 113 6.74 -0.63 3.57
CA ALA A 113 6.64 -0.03 4.89
C ALA A 113 5.67 -0.81 5.80
N VAL A 114 4.64 -1.41 5.21
CA VAL A 114 3.62 -2.15 5.97
C VAL A 114 4.04 -3.59 6.23
N LEU A 115 4.55 -4.27 5.22
CA LEU A 115 4.89 -5.70 5.29
C LEU A 115 6.37 -5.99 5.47
N GLY A 116 7.22 -4.97 5.43
CA GLY A 116 8.66 -5.15 5.37
C GLY A 116 9.13 -5.23 3.93
N GLU A 117 10.43 -5.12 3.72
CA GLU A 117 11.01 -5.18 2.39
C GLU A 117 10.86 -6.57 1.80
N ALA A 118 10.68 -6.63 0.48
CA ALA A 118 10.60 -7.91 -0.20
C ALA A 118 11.96 -8.62 -0.14
N GLU A 119 11.91 -9.95 -0.06
CA GLU A 119 13.13 -10.74 -0.10
C GLU A 119 13.80 -10.58 -1.47
N PRO A 120 15.14 -10.52 -1.51
CA PRO A 120 15.83 -10.48 -2.79
C PRO A 120 15.55 -11.74 -3.59
N VAL A 121 15.38 -11.55 -4.90
CA VAL A 121 15.16 -12.68 -5.80
C VAL A 121 16.37 -13.60 -5.77
N GLY A 122 16.11 -14.89 -5.64
CA GLY A 122 17.18 -15.89 -5.63
C GLY A 122 17.80 -16.12 -4.28
N THR A 123 17.44 -15.37 -3.27
CA THR A 123 17.92 -15.61 -1.93
C THR A 123 17.00 -16.61 -1.25
N PRO A 124 17.51 -17.77 -0.86
CA PRO A 124 16.66 -18.72 -0.18
C PRO A 124 16.19 -18.13 1.13
N VAL A 125 14.95 -18.31 1.44
CA VAL A 125 14.42 -17.94 2.74
C VAL A 125 14.97 -18.99 3.69
N GLY A 126 16.03 -18.63 4.38
CA GLY A 126 16.71 -19.58 5.22
C GLY A 126 15.77 -20.31 6.15
N GLY A 127 14.90 -19.53 6.74
CA GLY A 127 13.93 -20.12 7.64
C GLY A 127 12.97 -21.05 6.97
N ALA A 128 12.84 -20.95 5.70
CA ALA A 128 11.95 -21.82 4.97
C ALA A 128 12.41 -23.27 5.08
N THR A 129 13.60 -23.44 5.47
CA THR A 129 14.06 -24.79 5.70
C THR A 129 13.41 -25.31 6.94
N PRO A 130 12.67 -26.30 6.83
CA PRO A 130 12.03 -26.92 7.97
C PRO A 130 12.98 -27.60 8.88
#